data_c594e9c3c25a332219cdef0d281f6e40
#
_entry.id   c594e9c3c25a332219cdef0d281f6e40
#
_cell.length_a   1.000
_cell.length_b   1.000
_cell.length_c   1.000
_cell.angle_alpha   90.00
_cell.angle_beta   90.00
_cell.angle_gamma   90.00
#
_symmetry.space_group_name_H-M   'P 1'
#
loop_
_entity.id
_entity.type
_entity.pdbx_description
1 polymer ?
#
loop_
_entity_poly.entity_id
_entity_poly.type
_entity_poly.pdbx_seq_one_letter_code
_entity_poly.pdbx_strand_id
1 'polypeptide(L)'
;MKKKTSKLYVYGAIACLLLIAGIAYLYCFSSFSKESKTVYIYIDDDDNIDSVYTKLKPIANSLPFQAFHTLTLHSSYADHIRTGRYAIKPGNGALITWRHLKNGLQEPVNLTIPSVRTMDRLAGEISKRLMLDSATIAKALYDEAVCEKYGYDTATIACM
;
A
#
# COMPACT_ATOMS: atom_id res chain seq x y z
N MET A 1 -4.96 58.07 -12.18
CA MET A 1 -4.45 56.87 -12.90
C MET A 1 -3.94 55.75 -12.01
N LYS A 2 -3.57 55.96 -10.73
CA LYS A 2 -3.03 54.91 -9.81
C LYS A 2 -4.00 53.78 -9.39
N LYS A 3 -5.32 53.98 -9.39
CA LYS A 3 -6.31 52.99 -8.92
C LYS A 3 -6.59 51.84 -9.92
N LYS A 4 -6.32 52.02 -11.20
CA LYS A 4 -6.56 51.03 -12.26
C LYS A 4 -5.41 50.01 -12.35
N THR A 5 -4.20 50.47 -12.10
CA THR A 5 -3.00 49.61 -12.10
C THR A 5 -2.98 48.66 -10.91
N SER A 6 -3.44 49.07 -9.70
CA SER A 6 -3.49 48.19 -8.53
C SER A 6 -4.46 47.02 -8.70
N LYS A 7 -5.59 47.23 -9.38
CA LYS A 7 -6.55 46.15 -9.70
C LYS A 7 -5.95 45.12 -10.66
N LEU A 8 -5.16 45.55 -11.63
CA LEU A 8 -4.49 44.68 -12.59
C LEU A 8 -3.46 43.76 -11.90
N TYR A 9 -2.69 44.28 -10.96
CA TYR A 9 -1.76 43.50 -10.16
C TYR A 9 -2.49 42.49 -9.27
N VAL A 10 -3.63 42.85 -8.68
CA VAL A 10 -4.45 41.95 -7.88
C VAL A 10 -5.00 40.80 -8.73
N TYR A 11 -5.54 41.08 -9.93
CA TYR A 11 -6.01 40.02 -10.83
C TYR A 11 -4.86 39.10 -11.29
N GLY A 12 -3.69 39.68 -11.59
CA GLY A 12 -2.50 38.91 -11.93
C GLY A 12 -2.04 37.99 -10.79
N ALA A 13 -2.03 38.48 -9.57
CA ALA A 13 -1.69 37.69 -8.40
C ALA A 13 -2.69 36.52 -8.15
N ILE A 14 -4.00 36.80 -8.30
CA ILE A 14 -5.03 35.77 -8.19
C ILE A 14 -4.87 34.72 -9.28
N ALA A 15 -4.66 35.12 -10.53
CA ALA A 15 -4.43 34.18 -11.63
C ALA A 15 -3.19 33.29 -11.40
N CYS A 16 -2.10 33.88 -10.92
CA CYS A 16 -0.88 33.16 -10.59
C CYS A 16 -1.12 32.14 -9.46
N LEU A 17 -1.88 32.55 -8.42
CA LEU A 17 -2.23 31.66 -7.31
C LEU A 17 -3.10 30.49 -7.75
N LEU A 18 -4.08 30.74 -8.64
CA LEU A 18 -4.93 29.70 -9.21
C LEU A 18 -4.12 28.71 -10.07
N LEU A 19 -3.16 29.20 -10.85
CA LEU A 19 -2.26 28.34 -11.63
C LEU A 19 -1.41 27.45 -10.73
N ILE A 20 -0.82 28.00 -9.68
CA ILE A 20 -0.03 27.23 -8.70
C ILE A 20 -0.90 26.18 -8.02
N ALA A 21 -2.10 26.55 -7.59
CA ALA A 21 -3.05 25.62 -6.98
C ALA A 21 -3.47 24.49 -7.95
N GLY A 22 -3.69 24.81 -9.23
CA GLY A 22 -3.99 23.84 -10.28
C GLY A 22 -2.84 22.85 -10.50
N ILE A 23 -1.61 23.34 -10.58
CA ILE A 23 -0.41 22.49 -10.72
C ILE A 23 -0.25 21.60 -9.49
N ALA A 24 -0.39 22.14 -8.29
CA ALA A 24 -0.31 21.37 -7.05
C ALA A 24 -1.41 20.29 -6.97
N TYR A 25 -2.61 20.61 -7.43
CA TYR A 25 -3.69 19.64 -7.52
C TYR A 25 -3.35 18.49 -8.47
N LEU A 26 -2.89 18.79 -9.68
CA LEU A 26 -2.48 17.76 -10.64
C LEU A 26 -1.32 16.93 -10.13
N TYR A 27 -0.37 17.53 -9.42
CA TYR A 27 0.79 16.84 -8.84
C TYR A 27 0.39 15.80 -7.80
N CYS A 28 -0.58 16.11 -6.93
CA CYS A 28 -0.99 15.23 -5.84
C CYS A 28 -2.12 14.26 -6.18
N PHE A 29 -3.04 14.66 -7.07
CA PHE A 29 -4.31 13.96 -7.32
C PHE A 29 -4.43 13.35 -8.71
N SER A 30 -3.48 13.56 -9.63
CA SER A 30 -3.50 12.83 -10.90
C SER A 30 -3.29 11.32 -10.65
N SER A 31 -3.82 10.49 -11.56
CA SER A 31 -3.74 9.03 -11.44
C SER A 31 -2.31 8.55 -11.24
N PHE A 32 -2.07 7.85 -10.14
CA PHE A 32 -0.76 7.26 -9.82
C PHE A 32 -0.42 6.12 -10.79
N SER A 33 -1.39 5.23 -11.04
CA SER A 33 -1.19 4.08 -11.92
C SER A 33 -1.25 4.46 -13.40
N LYS A 34 -0.34 3.88 -14.18
CA LYS A 34 -0.40 3.86 -15.67
C LYS A 34 -1.44 2.87 -16.18
N GLU A 35 -1.70 1.83 -15.37
CA GLU A 35 -2.59 0.75 -15.74
C GLU A 35 -4.06 1.14 -15.54
N SER A 36 -4.92 0.67 -16.42
CA SER A 36 -6.38 0.83 -16.30
C SER A 36 -7.01 -0.16 -15.31
N LYS A 37 -6.24 -1.14 -14.84
CA LYS A 37 -6.65 -2.15 -13.85
C LYS A 37 -5.92 -1.95 -12.54
N THR A 38 -6.50 -2.48 -11.46
CA THR A 38 -5.84 -2.51 -10.14
C THR A 38 -4.60 -3.39 -10.21
N VAL A 39 -3.45 -2.83 -9.86
CA VAL A 39 -2.19 -3.55 -9.74
C VAL A 39 -1.92 -3.79 -8.26
N TYR A 40 -1.46 -4.98 -7.92
CA TYR A 40 -1.09 -5.33 -6.56
C TYR A 40 0.42 -5.32 -6.42
N ILE A 41 0.89 -4.68 -5.36
CA ILE A 41 2.29 -4.75 -4.95
C ILE A 41 2.40 -5.49 -3.61
N TYR A 42 3.49 -6.19 -3.46
CA TYR A 42 3.83 -6.94 -2.24
C TYR A 42 5.06 -6.29 -1.62
N ILE A 43 4.94 -5.94 -0.36
CA ILE A 43 6.03 -5.39 0.46
C ILE A 43 6.38 -6.43 1.50
N ASP A 44 7.62 -6.88 1.49
CA ASP A 44 8.16 -7.91 2.37
C ASP A 44 8.86 -7.29 3.59
N ASP A 45 9.20 -8.08 4.60
CA ASP A 45 9.83 -7.60 5.83
C ASP A 45 11.24 -7.04 5.61
N ASP A 46 11.92 -7.50 4.56
CA ASP A 46 13.26 -7.07 4.18
C ASP A 46 13.27 -5.87 3.21
N ASP A 47 12.09 -5.41 2.78
CA ASP A 47 11.97 -4.26 1.89
C ASP A 47 12.30 -2.96 2.62
N ASN A 48 13.18 -2.19 2.00
CA ASN A 48 13.49 -0.82 2.36
C ASN A 48 12.75 0.17 1.43
N ILE A 49 12.94 1.47 1.66
CA ILE A 49 12.27 2.51 0.87
C ILE A 49 12.66 2.45 -0.61
N ASP A 50 13.90 2.08 -0.93
CA ASP A 50 14.39 1.96 -2.31
C ASP A 50 13.76 0.76 -3.02
N SER A 51 13.54 -0.35 -2.30
CA SER A 51 12.78 -1.50 -2.80
C SER A 51 11.36 -1.11 -3.15
N VAL A 52 10.70 -0.34 -2.27
CA VAL A 52 9.33 0.17 -2.52
C VAL A 52 9.30 1.07 -3.77
N TYR A 53 10.28 1.97 -3.92
CA TYR A 53 10.38 2.78 -5.14
C TYR A 53 10.59 1.94 -6.39
N THR A 54 11.43 0.93 -6.32
CA THR A 54 11.70 0.01 -7.45
C THR A 54 10.45 -0.75 -7.84
N LYS A 55 9.66 -1.21 -6.87
CA LYS A 55 8.38 -1.91 -7.11
C LYS A 55 7.29 -0.98 -7.68
N LEU A 56 7.26 0.29 -7.28
CA LEU A 56 6.26 1.26 -7.73
C LEU A 56 6.59 1.92 -9.08
N LYS A 57 7.86 2.15 -9.39
CA LYS A 57 8.32 2.88 -10.58
C LYS A 57 7.77 2.36 -11.91
N PRO A 58 7.71 1.04 -12.19
CA PRO A 58 7.19 0.53 -13.45
C PRO A 58 5.70 0.81 -13.66
N ILE A 59 4.92 0.83 -12.58
CA ILE A 59 3.46 0.99 -12.61
C ILE A 59 3.00 2.44 -12.44
N ALA A 60 3.85 3.32 -11.91
CA ALA A 60 3.51 4.69 -11.60
C ALA A 60 3.76 5.65 -12.76
N ASN A 61 2.89 6.64 -12.91
CA ASN A 61 3.12 7.81 -13.76
C ASN A 61 4.22 8.70 -13.16
N SER A 62 5.00 9.37 -14.01
CA SER A 62 6.19 10.12 -13.59
C SER A 62 5.89 11.23 -12.59
N LEU A 63 4.88 12.07 -12.82
CA LEU A 63 4.54 13.17 -11.93
C LEU A 63 4.02 12.69 -10.57
N PRO A 64 3.00 11.81 -10.48
CA PRO A 64 2.55 11.25 -9.21
C PRO A 64 3.63 10.47 -8.47
N PHE A 65 4.55 9.80 -9.18
CA PHE A 65 5.68 9.13 -8.56
C PHE A 65 6.63 10.11 -7.86
N GLN A 66 6.92 11.25 -8.48
CA GLN A 66 7.71 12.32 -7.86
C GLN A 66 6.99 12.90 -6.63
N ALA A 67 5.65 13.09 -6.72
CA ALA A 67 4.86 13.51 -5.58
C ALA A 67 4.93 12.51 -4.43
N PHE A 68 4.81 11.22 -4.73
CA PHE A 68 4.97 10.14 -3.75
C PHE A 68 6.36 10.18 -3.10
N HIS A 69 7.42 10.30 -3.89
CA HIS A 69 8.79 10.42 -3.39
C HIS A 69 8.96 11.62 -2.46
N THR A 70 8.41 12.78 -2.83
CA THR A 70 8.44 13.99 -1.98
C THR A 70 7.70 13.76 -0.65
N LEU A 71 6.52 13.12 -0.70
CA LEU A 71 5.74 12.80 0.50
C LEU A 71 6.48 11.82 1.42
N THR A 72 7.17 10.83 0.88
CA THR A 72 7.95 9.87 1.67
C THR A 72 9.17 10.51 2.33
N LEU A 73 9.86 11.42 1.65
CA LEU A 73 10.99 12.16 2.21
C LEU A 73 10.60 13.08 3.38
N HIS A 74 9.41 13.68 3.33
CA HIS A 74 8.92 14.58 4.37
C HIS A 74 8.07 13.87 5.45
N SER A 75 8.01 12.56 5.39
CA SER A 75 7.30 11.74 6.37
C SER A 75 8.21 10.65 6.91
N SER A 76 7.96 10.18 8.12
CA SER A 76 8.68 9.04 8.70
C SER A 76 8.28 7.70 8.06
N TYR A 77 7.92 7.67 6.76
CA TYR A 77 7.48 6.43 6.11
C TYR A 77 8.64 5.43 5.97
N ALA A 78 9.84 5.92 5.67
CA ALA A 78 11.03 5.07 5.53
C ALA A 78 11.35 4.27 6.79
N ASP A 79 11.02 4.81 7.97
CA ASP A 79 11.26 4.16 9.27
C ASP A 79 10.13 3.20 9.67
N HIS A 80 8.99 3.24 8.96
CA HIS A 80 7.76 2.52 9.31
C HIS A 80 7.12 1.88 8.08
N ILE A 81 7.92 1.19 7.27
CA ILE A 81 7.41 0.41 6.14
C ILE A 81 6.64 -0.78 6.70
N ARG A 82 5.42 -0.97 6.22
CA ARG A 82 4.55 -2.07 6.66
C ARG A 82 4.46 -3.11 5.57
N THR A 83 4.77 -4.34 5.93
CA THR A 83 4.64 -5.50 5.06
C THR A 83 3.20 -5.76 4.69
N GLY A 84 2.99 -6.37 3.54
CA GLY A 84 1.66 -6.77 3.09
C GLY A 84 1.38 -6.50 1.63
N ARG A 85 0.15 -6.83 1.23
CA ARG A 85 -0.36 -6.64 -0.12
C ARG A 85 -1.13 -5.34 -0.23
N TYR A 86 -0.72 -4.48 -1.14
CA TYR A 86 -1.35 -3.19 -1.38
C TYR A 86 -1.90 -3.09 -2.80
N ALA A 87 -3.12 -2.55 -2.93
CA ALA A 87 -3.75 -2.32 -4.21
C ALA A 87 -3.50 -0.90 -4.69
N ILE A 88 -2.89 -0.77 -5.86
CA ILE A 88 -2.76 0.49 -6.59
C ILE A 88 -3.89 0.56 -7.59
N LYS A 89 -4.95 1.28 -7.22
CA LYS A 89 -6.17 1.40 -8.04
C LYS A 89 -6.01 2.52 -9.07
N PRO A 90 -6.54 2.34 -10.30
CA PRO A 90 -6.59 3.43 -11.27
C PRO A 90 -7.42 4.59 -10.70
N GLY A 91 -6.96 5.81 -10.94
CA GLY A 91 -7.60 7.02 -10.40
C GLY A 91 -7.16 7.44 -9.00
N ASN A 92 -6.50 6.58 -8.23
CA ASN A 92 -5.87 6.99 -6.98
C ASN A 92 -4.66 7.88 -7.29
N GLY A 93 -4.57 9.03 -6.62
CA GLY A 93 -3.40 9.93 -6.72
C GLY A 93 -2.27 9.50 -5.79
N ALA A 94 -1.15 10.21 -5.90
CA ALA A 94 0.06 9.97 -5.09
C ALA A 94 -0.23 10.04 -3.58
N LEU A 95 -1.03 11.00 -3.15
CA LEU A 95 -1.38 11.21 -1.74
C LEU A 95 -2.17 10.01 -1.17
N ILE A 96 -3.12 9.48 -1.94
CA ILE A 96 -3.93 8.33 -1.52
C ILE A 96 -3.05 7.09 -1.44
N THR A 97 -2.22 6.85 -2.45
CA THR A 97 -1.28 5.72 -2.49
C THR A 97 -0.30 5.77 -1.32
N TRP A 98 0.31 6.93 -1.06
CA TRP A 98 1.19 7.14 0.08
C TRP A 98 0.48 6.87 1.41
N ARG A 99 -0.74 7.37 1.57
CA ARG A 99 -1.54 7.17 2.78
C ARG A 99 -1.89 5.71 3.01
N HIS A 100 -2.20 4.95 1.97
CA HIS A 100 -2.46 3.51 2.07
C HIS A 100 -1.23 2.75 2.54
N LEU A 101 -0.07 3.02 1.94
CA LEU A 101 1.18 2.39 2.32
C LEU A 101 1.62 2.77 3.74
N LYS A 102 1.59 4.06 4.09
CA LYS A 102 1.97 4.55 5.42
C LYS A 102 1.09 3.98 6.54
N ASN A 103 -0.21 3.91 6.32
CA ASN A 103 -1.16 3.43 7.34
C ASN A 103 -1.29 1.90 7.34
N GLY A 104 -0.66 1.19 6.40
CA GLY A 104 -0.78 -0.26 6.29
C GLY A 104 -2.19 -0.71 5.87
N LEU A 105 -2.85 0.06 5.00
CA LEU A 105 -4.17 -0.28 4.48
C LEU A 105 -4.03 -1.35 3.38
N GLN A 106 -3.87 -2.59 3.84
CA GLN A 106 -3.70 -3.75 2.99
C GLN A 106 -5.01 -4.13 2.30
N GLU A 107 -4.90 -4.69 1.10
CA GLU A 107 -6.06 -5.24 0.39
C GLU A 107 -6.28 -6.69 0.84
N PRO A 108 -7.50 -7.05 1.27
CA PRO A 108 -7.79 -8.40 1.74
C PRO A 108 -7.60 -9.43 0.62
N VAL A 109 -7.21 -10.64 1.01
CA VAL A 109 -7.08 -11.80 0.12
C VAL A 109 -8.19 -12.78 0.46
N ASN A 110 -8.91 -13.25 -0.55
CA ASN A 110 -9.86 -14.33 -0.36
C ASN A 110 -9.09 -15.63 -0.17
N LEU A 111 -9.18 -16.19 1.03
CA LEU A 111 -8.60 -17.47 1.37
C LEU A 111 -9.69 -18.55 1.31
N THR A 112 -9.59 -19.40 0.30
CA THR A 112 -10.42 -20.60 0.22
C THR A 112 -9.58 -21.79 0.68
N ILE A 113 -9.97 -22.40 1.78
CA ILE A 113 -9.32 -23.58 2.34
C ILE A 113 -10.07 -24.81 1.84
N PRO A 114 -9.44 -25.67 1.01
CA PRO A 114 -10.05 -26.92 0.62
C PRO A 114 -10.06 -27.89 1.81
N SER A 115 -10.90 -28.91 1.77
CA SER A 115 -10.84 -29.98 2.76
C SER A 115 -9.49 -30.69 2.68
N VAL A 116 -8.73 -30.66 3.77
CA VAL A 116 -7.40 -31.27 3.89
C VAL A 116 -7.37 -32.20 5.11
N ARG A 117 -6.51 -33.23 5.04
CA ARG A 117 -6.44 -34.26 6.09
C ARG A 117 -5.27 -34.05 7.05
N THR A 118 -4.33 -33.19 6.75
CA THR A 118 -3.13 -32.97 7.55
C THR A 118 -2.83 -31.49 7.71
N MET A 119 -2.25 -31.09 8.84
CA MET A 119 -1.83 -29.71 9.12
C MET A 119 -0.79 -29.20 8.13
N ASP A 120 0.17 -30.06 7.75
CA ASP A 120 1.20 -29.66 6.78
C ASP A 120 0.60 -29.33 5.41
N ARG A 121 -0.42 -30.10 5.00
CA ARG A 121 -1.13 -29.82 3.76
C ARG A 121 -1.96 -28.56 3.86
N LEU A 122 -2.58 -28.32 5.03
CA LEU A 122 -3.28 -27.05 5.31
C LEU A 122 -2.32 -25.88 5.23
N ALA A 123 -1.16 -25.95 5.90
CA ALA A 123 -0.13 -24.93 5.84
C ALA A 123 0.33 -24.66 4.40
N GLY A 124 0.52 -25.70 3.60
CA GLY A 124 0.87 -25.58 2.19
C GLY A 124 -0.21 -24.90 1.32
N GLU A 125 -1.50 -25.16 1.58
CA GLU A 125 -2.58 -24.48 0.86
C GLU A 125 -2.73 -23.01 1.28
N ILE A 126 -2.54 -22.71 2.55
CA ILE A 126 -2.57 -21.34 3.08
C ILE A 126 -1.39 -20.51 2.52
N SER A 127 -0.17 -21.08 2.50
CA SER A 127 1.04 -20.40 2.02
C SER A 127 0.96 -19.98 0.56
N LYS A 128 0.20 -20.67 -0.27
CA LYS A 128 -0.03 -20.28 -1.68
C LYS A 128 -0.76 -18.94 -1.83
N ARG A 129 -1.45 -18.49 -0.82
CA ARG A 129 -2.29 -17.28 -0.83
C ARG A 129 -1.75 -16.16 0.05
N LEU A 130 -1.00 -16.52 1.08
CA LEU A 130 -0.40 -15.59 2.02
C LEU A 130 1.08 -15.39 1.71
N MET A 131 1.64 -14.30 2.21
CA MET A 131 3.08 -13.99 2.11
C MET A 131 3.89 -14.68 3.22
N LEU A 132 3.42 -15.83 3.70
CA LEU A 132 4.06 -16.61 4.75
C LEU A 132 4.50 -17.96 4.18
N ASP A 133 5.67 -18.40 4.62
CA ASP A 133 6.18 -19.72 4.28
C ASP A 133 5.35 -20.83 4.97
N SER A 134 5.19 -21.96 4.27
CA SER A 134 4.42 -23.10 4.77
C SER A 134 5.00 -23.68 6.07
N ALA A 135 6.32 -23.65 6.23
CA ALA A 135 6.96 -24.12 7.46
C ALA A 135 6.64 -23.21 8.66
N THR A 136 6.60 -21.90 8.45
CA THR A 136 6.20 -20.93 9.49
C THR A 136 4.75 -21.13 9.90
N ILE A 137 3.86 -21.35 8.92
CA ILE A 137 2.44 -21.60 9.18
C ILE A 137 2.27 -22.94 9.92
N ALA A 138 2.93 -24.01 9.46
CA ALA A 138 2.88 -25.30 10.12
C ALA A 138 3.36 -25.22 11.57
N LYS A 139 4.49 -24.55 11.82
CA LYS A 139 5.01 -24.32 13.16
C LYS A 139 3.98 -23.63 14.06
N ALA A 140 3.30 -22.60 13.56
CA ALA A 140 2.27 -21.89 14.33
C ALA A 140 1.04 -22.78 14.62
N LEU A 141 0.65 -23.65 13.70
CA LEU A 141 -0.46 -24.60 13.88
C LEU A 141 -0.15 -25.71 14.91
N TYR A 142 1.12 -26.05 15.09
CA TYR A 142 1.57 -27.02 16.10
C TYR A 142 2.00 -26.38 17.42
N ASP A 143 2.02 -25.05 17.51
CA ASP A 143 2.42 -24.33 18.72
C ASP A 143 1.25 -24.30 19.72
N GLU A 144 1.44 -24.95 20.85
CA GLU A 144 0.45 -25.07 21.92
C GLU A 144 0.05 -23.70 22.48
N ALA A 145 1.01 -22.78 22.67
CA ALA A 145 0.75 -21.44 23.17
C ALA A 145 -0.09 -20.60 22.20
N VAL A 146 0.10 -20.80 20.90
CA VAL A 146 -0.73 -20.16 19.85
C VAL A 146 -2.14 -20.76 19.88
N CYS A 147 -2.27 -22.07 19.95
CA CYS A 147 -3.58 -22.74 19.99
C CYS A 147 -4.39 -22.33 21.21
N GLU A 148 -3.80 -22.37 22.41
CA GLU A 148 -4.44 -21.95 23.67
C GLU A 148 -4.93 -20.51 23.64
N LYS A 149 -4.17 -19.58 23.04
CA LYS A 149 -4.55 -18.19 22.88
C LYS A 149 -5.90 -18.01 22.16
N TYR A 150 -6.22 -18.93 21.26
CA TYR A 150 -7.47 -18.93 20.49
C TYR A 150 -8.50 -19.92 21.02
N GLY A 151 -8.24 -20.58 22.15
CA GLY A 151 -9.19 -21.49 22.80
C GLY A 151 -9.22 -22.90 22.19
N TYR A 152 -8.15 -23.29 21.49
CA TYR A 152 -8.00 -24.61 20.88
C TYR A 152 -6.80 -25.35 21.49
N ASP A 153 -6.82 -26.67 21.39
CA ASP A 153 -5.64 -27.49 21.55
C ASP A 153 -5.12 -27.97 20.18
N THR A 154 -3.92 -28.51 20.13
CA THR A 154 -3.30 -28.99 18.89
C THR A 154 -4.05 -30.16 18.24
N ALA A 155 -4.86 -30.89 19.00
CA ALA A 155 -5.68 -31.98 18.49
C ALA A 155 -7.02 -31.47 17.89
N THR A 156 -7.67 -30.50 18.55
CA THR A 156 -8.95 -29.94 18.11
C THR A 156 -8.81 -29.02 16.91
N ILE A 157 -7.71 -28.28 16.77
CA ILE A 157 -7.49 -27.42 15.61
C ILE A 157 -7.38 -28.23 14.29
N ALA A 158 -6.96 -29.50 14.39
CA ALA A 158 -6.90 -30.42 13.25
C ALA A 158 -8.28 -30.93 12.79
N CYS A 159 -9.31 -30.78 13.62
CA CYS A 159 -10.64 -31.31 13.36
C CYS A 159 -11.59 -30.27 12.76
N MET A 160 -11.16 -29.01 12.61
CA MET A 160 -11.94 -27.92 11.99
C MET A 160 -11.67 -27.82 10.48
#